data_2be4d2b486d19cbcce813b5f4f0d6039
#
_entry.id   2be4d2b486d19cbcce813b5f4f0d6039
#
_cell.length_a   1.000
_cell.length_b   1.000
_cell.length_c   1.000
_cell.angle_alpha   90.00
_cell.angle_beta   90.00
_cell.angle_gamma   90.00
#
_symmetry.space_group_name_H-M   'P 1'
#
loop_
_entity.id
_entity.type
_entity.pdbx_description
1 polymer ?
#
loop_
_entity_poly.entity_id
_entity_poly.type
_entity_poly.pdbx_seq_one_letter_code
_entity_poly.pdbx_strand_id
1 'polypeptide(L)'
;MNDQLSDIEYDILNAIYFVEPFQNILDECKTPEKIVADVLKHLIAKKYVTPMQFDEQKQEYIRTYFYDSDDMHAYHYLATKEGLMIHNSR
;
A
#
# COMPACT_ATOMS: atom_id res chain seq x y z
N MET A 1 -13.00 -14.23 -15.06
CA MET A 1 -12.53 -14.13 -14.04
C MET A 1 -12.57 -12.88 -13.42
N ASN A 2 -12.56 -12.79 -12.25
CA ASN A 2 -12.78 -11.68 -11.60
C ASN A 2 -11.62 -11.26 -10.93
N ASP A 3 -11.29 -9.99 -10.95
CA ASP A 3 -10.23 -9.43 -10.20
C ASP A 3 -10.78 -8.83 -8.93
N GLN A 4 -11.66 -9.58 -8.29
CA GLN A 4 -12.18 -9.09 -7.04
C GLN A 4 -11.12 -9.13 -5.97
N LEU A 5 -11.10 -8.09 -5.16
CA LEU A 5 -10.17 -8.02 -4.05
C LEU A 5 -10.61 -8.94 -2.92
N SER A 6 -9.64 -9.56 -2.24
CA SER A 6 -9.93 -10.24 -0.99
C SER A 6 -10.22 -9.20 0.08
N ASP A 7 -10.72 -9.65 1.23
CA ASP A 7 -11.04 -8.74 2.33
C ASP A 7 -9.80 -7.97 2.79
N ILE A 8 -8.66 -8.66 2.92
CA ILE A 8 -7.45 -7.99 3.38
C ILE A 8 -6.92 -7.01 2.33
N GLU A 9 -7.04 -7.34 1.06
CA GLU A 9 -6.63 -6.42 -0.01
C GLU A 9 -7.50 -5.17 0.01
N TYR A 10 -8.80 -5.36 0.20
CA TYR A 10 -9.74 -4.24 0.29
C TYR A 10 -9.39 -3.34 1.48
N ASP A 11 -9.12 -3.95 2.63
CA ASP A 11 -8.82 -3.20 3.85
C ASP A 11 -7.52 -2.39 3.70
N ILE A 12 -6.51 -2.98 3.07
CA ILE A 12 -5.25 -2.28 2.85
C ILE A 12 -5.47 -1.08 1.94
N LEU A 13 -6.17 -1.27 0.82
CA LEU A 13 -6.41 -0.16 -0.11
C LEU A 13 -7.26 0.92 0.55
N ASN A 14 -8.20 0.51 1.39
CA ASN A 14 -9.03 1.47 2.11
C ASN A 14 -8.19 2.34 3.06
N ALA A 15 -7.11 1.80 3.59
CA ALA A 15 -6.27 2.52 4.54
C ALA A 15 -5.33 3.52 3.88
N ILE A 16 -5.13 3.45 2.58
CA ILE A 16 -4.11 4.25 1.89
C ILE A 16 -4.65 5.11 0.76
N TYR A 17 -5.85 5.67 0.95
CA TYR A 17 -6.36 6.69 0.05
C TYR A 17 -5.44 7.91 0.05
N PHE A 18 -4.77 8.15 1.18
CA PHE A 18 -3.74 9.17 1.31
C PHE A 18 -2.45 8.46 1.68
N VAL A 19 -1.32 9.12 1.53
CA VAL A 19 -0.01 8.55 1.86
C VAL A 19 0.04 8.20 3.34
N GLU A 20 0.31 6.94 3.65
CA GLU A 20 0.33 6.45 5.03
C GLU A 20 1.55 5.61 5.31
N PRO A 21 2.12 5.69 6.52
CA PRO A 21 3.23 4.82 6.89
C PRO A 21 2.73 3.40 7.12
N PHE A 22 3.62 2.44 7.02
CA PHE A 22 3.27 1.02 7.17
C PHE A 22 2.55 0.76 8.50
N GLN A 23 3.00 1.42 9.58
CA GLN A 23 2.38 1.21 10.90
C GLN A 23 0.88 1.56 10.90
N ASN A 24 0.50 2.61 10.18
CA ASN A 24 -0.92 2.98 10.12
C ASN A 24 -1.74 1.92 9.41
N ILE A 25 -1.16 1.29 8.39
CA ILE A 25 -1.84 0.19 7.68
C ILE A 25 -2.05 -0.97 8.66
N LEU A 26 -1.03 -1.30 9.43
CA LEU A 26 -1.14 -2.38 10.41
C LEU A 26 -2.22 -2.09 11.44
N ASP A 27 -2.28 -0.85 11.92
CA ASP A 27 -3.26 -0.45 12.92
C ASP A 27 -4.68 -0.52 12.37
N GLU A 28 -4.85 -0.16 11.12
CA GLU A 28 -6.17 -0.16 10.49
C GLU A 28 -6.65 -1.58 10.19
N CYS A 29 -5.76 -2.41 9.69
CA CYS A 29 -6.15 -3.74 9.22
C CYS A 29 -6.28 -4.75 10.36
N LYS A 30 -5.60 -4.51 11.48
CA LYS A 30 -5.65 -5.40 12.65
C LYS A 30 -5.35 -6.86 12.28
N THR A 31 -4.39 -7.04 11.39
CA THR A 31 -3.97 -8.33 10.89
C THR A 31 -2.49 -8.46 11.16
N PRO A 32 -1.97 -9.66 11.39
CA PRO A 32 -0.53 -9.80 11.67
C PRO A 32 0.35 -9.17 10.61
N GLU A 33 1.43 -8.57 11.06
CA GLU A 33 2.31 -7.79 10.20
C GLU A 33 2.79 -8.57 8.98
N LYS A 34 3.16 -9.84 9.17
CA LYS A 34 3.68 -10.64 8.08
C LYS A 34 2.64 -10.80 6.97
N ILE A 35 1.40 -10.97 7.35
CA ILE A 35 0.31 -11.13 6.36
C ILE A 35 0.09 -9.82 5.61
N VAL A 36 0.02 -8.71 6.35
CA VAL A 36 -0.16 -7.40 5.73
C VAL A 36 1.00 -7.11 4.78
N ALA A 37 2.23 -7.39 5.20
CA ALA A 37 3.41 -7.14 4.37
C ALA A 37 3.34 -7.96 3.07
N ASP A 38 2.99 -9.24 3.17
CA ASP A 38 2.92 -10.10 1.99
C ASP A 38 1.84 -9.64 1.01
N VAL A 39 0.67 -9.28 1.52
CA VAL A 39 -0.43 -8.80 0.67
C VAL A 39 -0.07 -7.45 0.05
N LEU A 40 0.55 -6.57 0.82
CA LEU A 40 0.95 -5.26 0.32
C LEU A 40 1.97 -5.40 -0.83
N LYS A 41 2.94 -6.31 -0.68
CA LYS A 41 3.90 -6.59 -1.76
C LYS A 41 3.19 -7.04 -3.03
N HIS A 42 2.16 -7.86 -2.87
CA HIS A 42 1.37 -8.35 -3.99
C HIS A 42 0.64 -7.19 -4.69
N LEU A 43 0.06 -6.29 -3.91
CA LEU A 43 -0.63 -5.13 -4.45
C LEU A 43 0.33 -4.19 -5.17
N ILE A 44 1.56 -4.06 -4.66
CA ILE A 44 2.58 -3.27 -5.35
C ILE A 44 2.92 -3.91 -6.69
N ALA A 45 3.07 -5.24 -6.71
CA ALA A 45 3.39 -5.96 -7.94
C ALA A 45 2.29 -5.81 -8.98
N LYS A 46 1.03 -5.72 -8.54
CA LYS A 46 -0.10 -5.51 -9.44
C LYS A 46 -0.28 -4.05 -9.83
N LYS A 47 0.53 -3.16 -9.26
CA LYS A 47 0.47 -1.72 -9.53
C LYS A 47 -0.77 -1.06 -8.97
N TYR A 48 -1.33 -1.65 -7.93
CA TYR A 48 -2.45 -1.05 -7.20
C TYR A 48 -1.98 -0.16 -6.07
N VAL A 49 -0.72 -0.29 -5.67
CA VAL A 49 -0.11 0.48 -4.59
C VAL A 49 1.27 0.95 -5.02
N THR A 50 1.64 2.15 -4.61
CA THR A 50 2.97 2.70 -4.86
C THR A 50 3.68 2.93 -3.54
N PRO A 51 4.90 2.39 -3.37
CA PRO A 51 5.71 2.77 -2.21
C PRO A 51 6.24 4.18 -2.39
N MET A 52 6.29 4.93 -1.30
CA MET A 52 6.71 6.33 -1.30
C MET A 52 7.75 6.56 -0.23
N GLN A 53 8.62 7.53 -0.45
CA GLN A 53 9.56 7.99 0.58
C GLN A 53 9.48 9.50 0.68
N PHE A 54 9.64 10.02 1.90
CA PHE A 54 9.61 11.46 2.08
C PHE A 54 10.97 12.03 1.72
N ASP A 55 10.98 13.02 0.82
CA ASP A 55 12.20 13.71 0.43
C ASP A 55 12.27 14.99 1.25
N GLU A 56 13.22 15.04 2.18
CA GLU A 56 13.33 16.18 3.09
C GLU A 56 13.76 17.47 2.39
N GLN A 57 14.52 17.33 1.32
CA GLN A 57 14.96 18.53 0.59
C GLN A 57 13.79 19.18 -0.14
N LYS A 58 12.92 18.36 -0.73
CA LYS A 58 11.77 18.88 -1.45
C LYS A 58 10.55 19.02 -0.57
N GLN A 59 10.60 18.48 0.64
CA GLN A 59 9.48 18.49 1.58
C GLN A 59 8.24 17.86 0.96
N GLU A 60 8.43 16.74 0.29
CA GLU A 60 7.32 16.03 -0.35
C GLU A 60 7.60 14.54 -0.44
N TYR A 61 6.54 13.75 -0.61
CA TYR A 61 6.68 12.32 -0.81
C TYR A 61 6.93 12.06 -2.29
N ILE A 62 7.91 11.20 -2.57
CA ILE A 62 8.22 10.82 -3.95
C ILE A 62 8.05 9.33 -4.12
N ARG A 63 7.76 8.91 -5.33
CA ARG A 63 7.61 7.49 -5.64
C ARG A 63 8.94 6.79 -5.59
N THR A 64 8.94 5.58 -5.04
CA THR A 64 10.13 4.75 -4.95
C THR A 64 9.91 3.52 -5.82
N TYR A 65 10.54 3.52 -6.99
CA TYR A 65 10.33 2.43 -7.95
C TYR A 65 11.03 1.14 -7.51
N PHE A 66 12.14 1.28 -6.79
CA PHE A 66 12.85 0.12 -6.27
C PHE A 66 12.81 0.22 -4.75
N TYR A 67 12.04 -0.63 -4.13
CA TYR A 67 11.92 -0.61 -2.68
C TYR A 67 12.45 -1.92 -2.10
N ASP A 68 12.89 -1.86 -0.83
CA ASP A 68 13.39 -3.04 -0.13
C ASP A 68 12.20 -3.77 0.48
N SER A 69 11.82 -4.90 -0.12
CA SER A 69 10.66 -5.65 0.34
C SER A 69 10.88 -6.31 1.70
N ASP A 70 12.12 -6.30 2.20
CA ASP A 70 12.40 -6.81 3.54
C ASP A 70 12.33 -5.72 4.59
N ASP A 71 12.07 -4.47 4.19
CA ASP A 71 12.04 -3.34 5.11
C ASP A 71 10.81 -2.48 4.84
N MET A 72 9.63 -3.07 5.04
CA MET A 72 8.38 -2.39 4.73
C MET A 72 8.13 -1.16 5.61
N HIS A 73 8.72 -1.13 6.81
CA HIS A 73 8.56 0.02 7.70
C HIS A 73 9.31 1.26 7.21
N ALA A 74 10.20 1.12 6.23
CA ALA A 74 10.98 2.24 5.72
C ALA A 74 10.19 3.14 4.78
N TYR A 75 9.00 2.72 4.38
CA TYR A 75 8.25 3.42 3.34
C TYR A 75 6.86 3.84 3.79
N HIS A 76 6.31 4.78 3.04
CA HIS A 76 4.89 5.11 3.09
C HIS A 76 4.26 4.50 1.85
N TYR A 77 2.93 4.40 1.83
CA TYR A 77 2.23 3.75 0.72
C TYR A 77 1.02 4.56 0.31
N LEU A 78 0.70 4.49 -0.97
CA LEU A 78 -0.42 5.23 -1.54
C LEU A 78 -1.10 4.34 -2.59
N ALA A 79 -2.43 4.28 -2.56
CA ALA A 79 -3.16 3.56 -3.59
C ALA A 79 -3.01 4.32 -4.91
N THR A 80 -2.78 3.58 -5.99
CA THR A 80 -2.72 4.17 -7.32
C THR A 80 -4.14 4.42 -7.82
N LYS A 81 -4.26 5.11 -8.95
CA LYS A 81 -5.55 5.28 -9.59
C LYS A 81 -6.20 3.92 -9.85
N GLU A 82 -5.42 2.97 -10.35
CA GLU A 82 -5.93 1.62 -10.61
C GLU A 82 -6.36 0.93 -9.33
N GLY A 83 -5.59 1.12 -8.25
CA GLY A 83 -5.96 0.56 -6.96
C GLY A 83 -7.26 1.11 -6.42
N LEU A 84 -7.47 2.42 -6.59
CA LEU A 84 -8.73 3.04 -6.15
C LEU A 84 -9.89 2.59 -7.01
N MET A 85 -9.67 2.40 -8.29
CA MET A 85 -10.73 1.93 -9.19
C MET A 85 -11.19 0.52 -8.82
N ILE A 86 -10.25 -0.39 -8.58
CA ILE A 86 -10.62 -1.76 -8.22
C ILE A 86 -11.28 -1.80 -6.82
N HIS A 87 -10.80 -0.95 -5.91
CA HIS A 87 -11.39 -0.84 -4.57
C HIS A 87 -12.84 -0.38 -4.67
N ASN A 88 -13.11 0.61 -5.50
CA ASN A 88 -14.46 1.15 -5.64
C ASN A 88 -15.39 0.23 -6.42
N SER A 89 -14.84 -0.78 -7.10
CA SER A 89 -15.66 -1.75 -7.82
C SER A 89 -16.20 -2.84 -6.92
N ARG A 90 -15.68 -2.94 -5.73
CA ARG A 90 -16.14 -3.94 -4.80
C ARG A 90 -17.32 -3.42 -3.98
#